data_a637340c7fad30125737f80e914d6654
#
_entry.id   a637340c7fad30125737f80e914d6654
#
_cell.length_a   1.000
_cell.length_b   1.000
_cell.length_c   1.000
_cell.angle_alpha   90.00
_cell.angle_beta   90.00
_cell.angle_gamma   90.00
#
_symmetry.space_group_name_H-M   'P 1'
#
loop_
_entity.id
_entity.type
_entity.pdbx_description
1 polymer ?
#
loop_
_entity_poly.entity_id
_entity_poly.type
_entity_poly.pdbx_seq_one_letter_code
_entity_poly.pdbx_strand_id
1 'polypeptide(L)'
;MPFDVRDLTFEQYTDEDTQLPLISGLIDQELSEPYSVFTYRYFLNNWPELCFMAIDGPTSQCVGVIVCKLEKHREMMRGYVGMLVVDKRARNLRLGSELVSRALAVMQDGGADECVLEAETTNEGALRLYQSLGFIRDKRLSRYYLSGTDAYRLKLLFPLPPAPAEAPPASDSA
;
A
#
# COMPACT_ATOMS: atom_id res chain seq x y z
N MET A 1 -10.94 18.40 11.50
CA MET A 1 -12.04 17.76 10.73
C MET A 1 -11.53 16.48 10.10
N PRO A 2 -12.25 15.39 10.24
CA PRO A 2 -11.90 14.18 9.52
C PRO A 2 -12.05 14.42 8.01
N PHE A 3 -11.22 13.75 7.23
CA PHE A 3 -11.32 13.79 5.78
C PHE A 3 -12.58 13.05 5.31
N ASP A 4 -13.15 13.50 4.19
CA ASP A 4 -14.31 12.83 3.56
C ASP A 4 -13.79 11.98 2.40
N VAL A 5 -14.17 10.71 2.38
CA VAL A 5 -13.75 9.78 1.31
C VAL A 5 -14.16 10.26 -0.08
N ARG A 6 -15.25 11.04 -0.18
CA ARG A 6 -15.75 11.60 -1.45
C ARG A 6 -14.84 12.67 -2.03
N ASP A 7 -14.03 13.31 -1.19
CA ASP A 7 -13.08 14.36 -1.59
C ASP A 7 -11.70 13.80 -1.92
N LEU A 8 -11.48 12.50 -1.72
CA LEU A 8 -10.19 11.86 -1.95
C LEU A 8 -10.04 11.45 -3.39
N THR A 9 -8.86 11.74 -3.95
CA THR A 9 -8.42 11.24 -5.25
C THR A 9 -7.20 10.36 -5.07
N PHE A 10 -7.06 9.35 -5.93
CA PHE A 10 -5.90 8.47 -5.93
C PHE A 10 -5.04 8.81 -7.14
N GLU A 11 -3.79 9.16 -6.88
CA GLU A 11 -2.84 9.58 -7.91
C GLU A 11 -1.64 8.65 -7.93
N GLN A 12 -1.21 8.29 -9.12
CA GLN A 12 0.03 7.57 -9.34
C GLN A 12 1.20 8.55 -9.35
N TYR A 13 2.34 8.16 -8.80
CA TYR A 13 3.52 9.01 -8.74
C TYR A 13 4.06 9.32 -10.14
N THR A 14 4.33 10.58 -10.41
CA THR A 14 4.88 11.07 -11.69
C THR A 14 5.99 12.10 -11.54
N ASP A 15 6.06 12.85 -10.44
CA ASP A 15 6.93 14.01 -10.32
C ASP A 15 7.55 14.14 -8.92
N GLU A 16 8.88 14.16 -8.88
CA GLU A 16 9.63 14.28 -7.63
C GLU A 16 9.42 15.65 -6.96
N ASP A 17 9.49 16.72 -7.73
CA ASP A 17 9.53 18.09 -7.17
C ASP A 17 8.26 18.44 -6.39
N THR A 18 7.09 18.02 -6.88
CA THR A 18 5.81 18.31 -6.24
C THR A 18 5.33 17.20 -5.32
N GLN A 19 5.62 15.94 -5.63
CA GLN A 19 5.03 14.79 -4.94
C GLN A 19 5.91 14.19 -3.85
N LEU A 20 7.24 14.18 -4.01
CA LEU A 20 8.13 13.64 -2.99
C LEU A 20 8.01 14.39 -1.65
N PRO A 21 7.91 15.73 -1.60
CA PRO A 21 7.66 16.44 -0.34
C PRO A 21 6.35 16.04 0.34
N LEU A 22 5.30 15.78 -0.43
CA LEU A 22 4.01 15.33 0.12
C LEU A 22 4.13 13.93 0.73
N ILE A 23 4.82 13.03 0.07
CA ILE A 23 5.04 11.65 0.51
C ILE A 23 5.91 11.63 1.78
N SER A 24 7.07 12.26 1.74
CA SER A 24 7.99 12.29 2.87
C SER A 24 7.39 13.02 4.07
N GLY A 25 6.63 14.08 3.84
CA GLY A 25 5.93 14.81 4.89
C GLY A 25 4.92 13.93 5.63
N LEU A 26 4.13 13.13 4.92
CA LEU A 26 3.20 12.19 5.54
C LEU A 26 3.93 11.09 6.31
N ILE A 27 4.96 10.51 5.72
CA ILE A 27 5.70 9.41 6.35
C ILE A 27 6.43 9.89 7.60
N ASP A 28 7.07 11.06 7.55
CA ASP A 28 7.75 11.66 8.71
C ASP A 28 6.76 11.99 9.84
N GLN A 29 5.54 12.40 9.49
CA GLN A 29 4.48 12.67 10.47
C GLN A 29 4.03 11.40 11.20
N GLU A 30 3.91 10.28 10.49
CA GLU A 30 3.29 9.05 11.02
C GLU A 30 4.31 8.04 11.56
N LEU A 31 5.55 8.06 11.10
CA LEU A 31 6.60 7.15 11.52
C LEU A 31 7.63 7.86 12.39
N SER A 32 8.08 7.19 13.45
CA SER A 32 9.09 7.71 14.37
C SER A 32 10.51 7.68 13.81
N GLU A 33 10.77 6.81 12.82
CA GLU A 33 12.10 6.64 12.22
C GLU A 33 12.09 7.24 10.81
N PRO A 34 12.90 8.29 10.55
CA PRO A 34 12.94 8.90 9.23
C PRO A 34 13.67 8.01 8.23
N TYR A 35 13.14 7.98 7.01
CA TYR A 35 13.86 7.42 5.86
C TYR A 35 14.77 8.47 5.24
N SER A 36 15.89 8.05 4.66
CA SER A 36 16.71 8.95 3.86
C SER A 36 16.04 9.22 2.49
N VAL A 37 16.38 10.36 1.88
CA VAL A 37 15.89 10.69 0.53
C VAL A 37 16.29 9.61 -0.50
N PHE A 38 17.42 8.94 -0.29
CA PHE A 38 17.88 7.88 -1.18
C PHE A 38 16.97 6.66 -1.16
N THR A 39 16.35 6.34 -0.01
CA THR A 39 15.36 5.27 0.10
C THR A 39 14.12 5.58 -0.73
N TYR A 40 13.59 6.79 -0.64
CA TYR A 40 12.47 7.21 -1.47
C TYR A 40 12.81 7.15 -2.95
N ARG A 41 13.95 7.71 -3.34
CA ARG A 41 14.39 7.73 -4.75
C ARG A 41 14.61 6.35 -5.31
N TYR A 42 15.12 5.42 -4.51
CA TYR A 42 15.29 4.04 -4.93
C TYR A 42 13.98 3.44 -5.45
N PHE A 43 12.90 3.59 -4.68
CA PHE A 43 11.60 3.08 -5.10
C PHE A 43 10.96 3.91 -6.22
N LEU A 44 10.93 5.22 -6.06
CA LEU A 44 10.17 6.11 -6.91
C LEU A 44 10.79 6.30 -8.30
N ASN A 45 12.11 6.26 -8.41
CA ASN A 45 12.80 6.36 -9.69
C ASN A 45 12.72 5.06 -10.50
N ASN A 46 12.70 3.91 -9.83
CA ASN A 46 12.68 2.61 -10.51
C ASN A 46 11.26 2.07 -10.74
N TRP A 47 10.32 2.35 -9.83
CA TRP A 47 8.94 1.85 -9.90
C TRP A 47 7.91 2.96 -9.62
N PRO A 48 7.90 4.06 -10.39
CA PRO A 48 6.92 5.14 -10.17
C PRO A 48 5.48 4.66 -10.32
N GLU A 49 5.23 3.69 -11.17
CA GLU A 49 3.92 3.09 -11.41
C GLU A 49 3.38 2.27 -10.22
N LEU A 50 4.25 1.92 -9.28
CA LEU A 50 3.89 1.18 -8.06
C LEU A 50 3.85 2.05 -6.80
N CYS A 51 3.76 3.36 -6.99
CA CYS A 51 3.50 4.32 -5.93
C CYS A 51 2.18 5.02 -6.17
N PHE A 52 1.27 4.96 -5.21
CA PHE A 52 -0.02 5.63 -5.23
C PHE A 52 -0.18 6.51 -3.99
N MET A 53 -0.80 7.67 -4.19
CA MET A 53 -1.13 8.62 -3.13
C MET A 53 -2.64 8.81 -3.06
N ALA A 54 -3.17 8.95 -1.85
CA ALA A 54 -4.51 9.46 -1.62
C ALA A 54 -4.39 10.95 -1.27
N ILE A 55 -4.99 11.78 -2.08
CA ILE A 55 -4.94 13.24 -1.95
C ILE A 55 -6.32 13.79 -1.57
N ASP A 56 -6.34 14.61 -0.52
CA ASP A 56 -7.54 15.35 -0.14
C ASP A 56 -7.72 16.55 -1.06
N GLY A 57 -8.83 16.59 -1.80
CA GLY A 57 -9.11 17.65 -2.76
C GLY A 57 -9.11 19.05 -2.14
N PRO A 58 -9.86 19.30 -1.06
CA PRO A 58 -9.95 20.62 -0.46
C PRO A 58 -8.62 21.20 0.06
N THR A 59 -7.76 20.35 0.63
CA THR A 59 -6.50 20.79 1.26
C THR A 59 -5.26 20.51 0.43
N SER A 60 -5.38 19.66 -0.59
CA SER A 60 -4.25 19.15 -1.39
C SER A 60 -3.23 18.36 -0.56
N GLN A 61 -3.60 17.90 0.63
CA GLN A 61 -2.74 17.08 1.48
C GLN A 61 -2.71 15.63 1.02
N CYS A 62 -1.53 15.02 1.09
CA CYS A 62 -1.40 13.57 0.97
C CYS A 62 -1.79 12.93 2.30
N VAL A 63 -2.84 12.12 2.29
CA VAL A 63 -3.37 11.45 3.48
C VAL A 63 -3.14 9.95 3.51
N GLY A 64 -2.59 9.42 2.43
CA GLY A 64 -2.19 8.02 2.34
C GLY A 64 -1.20 7.82 1.22
N VAL A 65 -0.30 6.87 1.37
CA VAL A 65 0.68 6.51 0.34
C VAL A 65 1.06 5.04 0.44
N ILE A 66 1.23 4.42 -0.71
CA ILE A 66 1.86 3.12 -0.84
C ILE A 66 3.06 3.22 -1.78
N VAL A 67 4.17 2.61 -1.39
CA VAL A 67 5.41 2.57 -2.18
C VAL A 67 5.85 1.12 -2.30
N CYS A 68 5.94 0.63 -3.54
CA CYS A 68 6.21 -0.76 -3.83
C CYS A 68 7.29 -0.91 -4.90
N LYS A 69 7.75 -2.13 -5.08
CA LYS A 69 8.61 -2.54 -6.20
C LYS A 69 8.18 -3.87 -6.77
N LEU A 70 8.64 -4.16 -7.97
CA LEU A 70 8.44 -5.43 -8.66
C LEU A 70 9.75 -5.82 -9.32
N GLU A 71 10.34 -6.92 -8.88
CA GLU A 71 11.63 -7.39 -9.41
C GLU A 71 11.73 -8.91 -9.39
N LYS A 72 12.66 -9.43 -10.17
CA LYS A 72 12.93 -10.86 -10.18
C LYS A 72 13.54 -11.29 -8.85
N HIS A 73 13.00 -12.34 -8.26
CA HIS A 73 13.50 -12.98 -7.05
C HIS A 73 13.58 -14.49 -7.30
N ARG A 74 14.81 -15.02 -7.44
CA ARG A 74 15.02 -16.40 -7.88
C ARG A 74 14.34 -16.63 -9.24
N GLU A 75 13.44 -17.59 -9.38
CA GLU A 75 12.72 -17.89 -10.62
C GLU A 75 11.36 -17.16 -10.73
N MET A 76 11.04 -16.29 -9.78
CA MET A 76 9.73 -15.63 -9.68
C MET A 76 9.83 -14.12 -9.84
N MET A 77 8.76 -13.51 -10.35
CA MET A 77 8.56 -12.06 -10.28
C MET A 77 7.86 -11.73 -8.96
N ARG A 78 8.56 -10.99 -8.11
CA ARG A 78 8.08 -10.67 -6.75
C ARG A 78 7.78 -9.20 -6.61
N GLY A 79 6.52 -8.87 -6.29
CA GLY A 79 6.12 -7.57 -5.78
C GLY A 79 6.50 -7.45 -4.30
N TYR A 80 6.84 -6.26 -3.88
CA TYR A 80 7.18 -5.94 -2.50
C TYR A 80 6.56 -4.63 -2.08
N VAL A 81 5.79 -4.65 -0.99
CA VAL A 81 5.27 -3.43 -0.37
C VAL A 81 6.31 -2.90 0.60
N GLY A 82 6.97 -1.83 0.21
CA GLY A 82 8.02 -1.21 1.03
C GLY A 82 7.46 -0.30 2.12
N MET A 83 6.44 0.47 1.79
CA MET A 83 5.81 1.42 2.70
C MET A 83 4.31 1.49 2.43
N LEU A 84 3.53 1.47 3.50
CA LEU A 84 2.11 1.82 3.49
C LEU A 84 1.84 2.70 4.69
N VAL A 85 1.45 3.94 4.45
CA VAL A 85 1.21 4.92 5.51
C VAL A 85 -0.11 5.62 5.25
N VAL A 86 -0.94 5.72 6.28
CA VAL A 86 -2.22 6.45 6.25
C VAL A 86 -2.23 7.42 7.42
N ASP A 87 -2.57 8.69 7.14
CA ASP A 87 -2.75 9.72 8.16
C ASP A 87 -3.75 9.24 9.21
N LYS A 88 -3.44 9.46 10.48
CA LYS A 88 -4.30 9.05 11.61
C LYS A 88 -5.72 9.58 11.46
N ARG A 89 -5.86 10.79 10.93
CA ARG A 89 -7.15 11.45 10.71
C ARG A 89 -7.97 10.84 9.57
N ALA A 90 -7.32 10.07 8.69
CA ALA A 90 -7.94 9.42 7.54
C ALA A 90 -8.09 7.90 7.74
N ARG A 91 -7.82 7.36 8.92
CA ARG A 91 -8.06 5.96 9.23
C ARG A 91 -9.55 5.65 9.27
N ASN A 92 -9.90 4.39 9.06
CA ASN A 92 -11.29 3.90 8.97
C ASN A 92 -12.05 4.34 7.70
N LEU A 93 -11.37 4.93 6.71
CA LEU A 93 -11.91 5.24 5.39
C LEU A 93 -11.53 4.18 4.33
N ARG A 94 -10.96 3.07 4.76
CA ARG A 94 -10.47 1.97 3.89
C ARG A 94 -9.40 2.39 2.88
N LEU A 95 -8.65 3.44 3.18
CA LEU A 95 -7.58 3.93 2.29
C LEU A 95 -6.47 2.91 2.13
N GLY A 96 -6.08 2.24 3.20
CA GLY A 96 -5.05 1.20 3.14
C GLY A 96 -5.42 0.09 2.17
N SER A 97 -6.66 -0.42 2.25
CA SER A 97 -7.16 -1.45 1.34
C SER A 97 -7.18 -0.99 -0.11
N GLU A 98 -7.62 0.25 -0.36
CA GLU A 98 -7.68 0.82 -1.71
C GLU A 98 -6.27 0.99 -2.29
N LEU A 99 -5.34 1.53 -1.52
CA LEU A 99 -3.95 1.72 -1.96
C LEU A 99 -3.27 0.39 -2.29
N VAL A 100 -3.42 -0.61 -1.41
CA VAL A 100 -2.86 -1.95 -1.66
C VAL A 100 -3.50 -2.58 -2.89
N SER A 101 -4.81 -2.51 -3.04
CA SER A 101 -5.51 -3.09 -4.19
C SER A 101 -5.04 -2.50 -5.51
N ARG A 102 -4.80 -1.19 -5.56
CA ARG A 102 -4.26 -0.51 -6.75
C ARG A 102 -2.86 -0.98 -7.09
N ALA A 103 -1.99 -1.09 -6.09
CA ALA A 103 -0.64 -1.60 -6.29
C ALA A 103 -0.63 -3.07 -6.74
N LEU A 104 -1.47 -3.92 -6.14
CA LEU A 104 -1.59 -5.32 -6.53
C LEU A 104 -2.06 -5.48 -7.97
N ALA A 105 -2.99 -4.65 -8.43
CA ALA A 105 -3.46 -4.67 -9.83
C ALA A 105 -2.32 -4.35 -10.80
N VAL A 106 -1.51 -3.35 -10.52
CA VAL A 106 -0.34 -3.00 -11.35
C VAL A 106 0.71 -4.13 -11.32
N MET A 107 0.96 -4.73 -10.16
CA MET A 107 1.86 -5.88 -10.05
C MET A 107 1.38 -7.06 -10.91
N GLN A 108 0.11 -7.38 -10.84
CA GLN A 108 -0.49 -8.46 -11.64
C GLN A 108 -0.35 -8.20 -13.13
N ASP A 109 -0.67 -6.99 -13.58
CA ASP A 109 -0.52 -6.58 -14.98
C ASP A 109 0.94 -6.63 -15.44
N GLY A 110 1.88 -6.40 -14.53
CA GLY A 110 3.32 -6.51 -14.77
C GLY A 110 3.88 -7.93 -14.70
N GLY A 111 3.04 -8.93 -14.53
CA GLY A 111 3.45 -10.34 -14.51
C GLY A 111 3.97 -10.85 -13.16
N ALA A 112 3.60 -10.21 -12.06
CA ALA A 112 3.99 -10.69 -10.74
C ALA A 112 3.44 -12.09 -10.45
N ASP A 113 4.27 -12.93 -9.86
CA ASP A 113 3.89 -14.26 -9.38
C ASP A 113 3.44 -14.21 -7.91
N GLU A 114 4.04 -13.34 -7.13
CA GLU A 114 3.73 -13.16 -5.72
C GLU A 114 3.97 -11.72 -5.27
N CYS A 115 3.38 -11.34 -4.13
CA CYS A 115 3.67 -10.10 -3.41
C CYS A 115 3.99 -10.42 -1.96
N VAL A 116 5.05 -9.81 -1.43
CA VAL A 116 5.46 -9.98 -0.04
C VAL A 116 5.59 -8.65 0.67
N LEU A 117 5.47 -8.69 1.98
CA LEU A 117 5.71 -7.54 2.86
C LEU A 117 6.04 -8.03 4.27
N GLU A 118 6.59 -7.16 5.08
CA GLU A 118 6.79 -7.38 6.51
C GLU A 118 5.87 -6.45 7.30
N ALA A 119 5.26 -6.99 8.36
CA ALA A 119 4.43 -6.22 9.30
C ALA A 119 4.79 -6.61 10.73
N GLU A 120 4.76 -5.64 11.64
CA GLU A 120 4.98 -5.92 13.06
C GLU A 120 3.95 -6.92 13.58
N THR A 121 4.39 -7.90 14.36
CA THR A 121 3.50 -8.92 14.93
C THR A 121 2.42 -8.31 15.83
N THR A 122 2.68 -7.13 16.38
CA THR A 122 1.78 -6.38 17.26
C THR A 122 0.83 -5.44 16.52
N ASN A 123 1.02 -5.23 15.21
CA ASN A 123 0.18 -4.34 14.41
C ASN A 123 -1.06 -5.09 13.91
N GLU A 124 -2.04 -5.26 14.79
CA GLU A 124 -3.27 -6.00 14.49
C GLU A 124 -4.07 -5.40 13.35
N GLY A 125 -4.11 -4.07 13.25
CA GLY A 125 -4.82 -3.37 12.18
C GLY A 125 -4.24 -3.69 10.80
N ALA A 126 -2.91 -3.63 10.66
CA ALA A 126 -2.23 -3.99 9.42
C ALA A 126 -2.43 -5.48 9.08
N LEU A 127 -2.29 -6.36 10.06
CA LEU A 127 -2.48 -7.79 9.86
C LEU A 127 -3.90 -8.12 9.36
N ARG A 128 -4.92 -7.51 9.94
CA ARG A 128 -6.32 -7.69 9.50
C ARG A 128 -6.52 -7.18 8.07
N LEU A 129 -5.96 -6.00 7.75
CA LEU A 129 -6.04 -5.42 6.42
C LEU A 129 -5.47 -6.37 5.36
N TYR A 130 -4.26 -6.85 5.56
CA TYR A 130 -3.61 -7.72 4.59
C TYR A 130 -4.27 -9.10 4.50
N GLN A 131 -4.71 -9.67 5.62
CA GLN A 131 -5.46 -10.93 5.62
C GLN A 131 -6.78 -10.81 4.85
N SER A 132 -7.48 -9.68 4.99
CA SER A 132 -8.73 -9.44 4.25
C SER A 132 -8.51 -9.35 2.73
N LEU A 133 -7.31 -9.00 2.29
CA LEU A 133 -6.93 -8.93 0.87
C LEU A 133 -6.37 -10.26 0.33
N GLY A 134 -6.23 -11.27 1.17
CA GLY A 134 -5.77 -12.60 0.77
C GLY A 134 -4.31 -12.92 1.11
N PHE A 135 -3.61 -12.04 1.83
CA PHE A 135 -2.26 -12.36 2.32
C PHE A 135 -2.31 -13.43 3.39
N ILE A 136 -1.33 -14.31 3.38
CA ILE A 136 -1.11 -15.34 4.40
C ILE A 136 0.21 -15.10 5.11
N ARG A 137 0.32 -15.59 6.34
CA ARG A 137 1.59 -15.57 7.09
C ARG A 137 2.52 -16.63 6.53
N ASP A 138 3.67 -16.19 6.05
CA ASP A 138 4.70 -17.07 5.48
C ASP A 138 5.78 -17.40 6.50
N LYS A 139 6.34 -16.37 7.17
CA LYS A 139 7.41 -16.51 8.15
C LYS A 139 7.24 -15.56 9.32
N ARG A 140 7.80 -15.94 10.48
CA ARG A 140 8.05 -15.03 11.59
C ARG A 140 9.53 -14.68 11.60
N LEU A 141 9.84 -13.38 11.63
CA LEU A 141 11.20 -12.84 11.65
C LEU A 141 11.46 -12.28 13.04
N SER A 142 12.34 -12.95 13.79
CA SER A 142 12.67 -12.56 15.17
C SER A 142 13.49 -11.27 15.17
N ARG A 143 13.11 -10.32 16.04
CA ARG A 143 13.81 -9.04 16.24
C ARG A 143 14.12 -8.31 14.95
N TYR A 144 13.14 -8.25 14.06
CA TYR A 144 13.29 -7.68 12.72
C TYR A 144 13.42 -6.15 12.75
N TYR A 145 12.66 -5.49 13.61
CA TYR A 145 12.66 -4.03 13.74
C TYR A 145 13.69 -3.57 14.77
N LEU A 146 14.14 -2.31 14.64
CA LEU A 146 15.10 -1.70 15.56
C LEU A 146 14.59 -1.65 17.00
N SER A 147 13.27 -1.59 17.19
CA SER A 147 12.61 -1.69 18.51
C SER A 147 12.76 -3.05 19.18
N GLY A 148 13.23 -4.06 18.46
CA GLY A 148 13.28 -5.45 18.90
C GLY A 148 12.01 -6.24 18.65
N THR A 149 10.99 -5.62 18.05
CA THR A 149 9.72 -6.29 17.72
C THR A 149 9.91 -7.26 16.56
N ASP A 150 9.27 -8.41 16.66
CA ASP A 150 9.22 -9.39 15.57
C ASP A 150 8.35 -8.92 14.44
N ALA A 151 8.61 -9.43 13.25
CA ALA A 151 7.76 -9.23 12.07
C ALA A 151 7.16 -10.55 11.60
N TYR A 152 6.00 -10.46 10.96
CA TYR A 152 5.55 -11.50 10.05
C TYR A 152 5.89 -11.09 8.62
N ARG A 153 6.44 -12.02 7.83
CA ARG A 153 6.41 -11.90 6.38
C ARG A 153 5.09 -12.44 5.90
N LEU A 154 4.36 -11.57 5.20
CA LEU A 154 3.07 -11.92 4.59
C LEU A 154 3.28 -12.10 3.09
N LYS A 155 2.52 -13.02 2.51
CA LYS A 155 2.62 -13.38 1.09
C LYS A 155 1.24 -13.51 0.47
N LEU A 156 1.10 -12.98 -0.74
CA LEU A 156 -0.06 -13.16 -1.59
C LEU A 156 0.41 -13.73 -2.92
N LEU A 157 -0.31 -14.76 -3.42
CA LEU A 157 -0.03 -15.38 -4.71
C LEU A 157 -0.96 -14.79 -5.77
N PHE A 158 -0.40 -14.53 -6.95
CA PHE A 158 -1.17 -14.16 -8.15
C PHE A 158 -1.50 -15.42 -8.96
N PRO A 159 -2.57 -15.43 -9.77
CA PRO A 159 -3.47 -14.31 -10.05
C PRO A 159 -4.41 -14.02 -8.88
N LEU A 160 -4.88 -12.77 -8.82
CA LEU A 160 -5.94 -12.37 -7.89
C LEU A 160 -7.24 -13.10 -8.25
N PRO A 161 -8.11 -13.40 -7.27
CA PRO A 161 -9.43 -13.91 -7.58
C PRO A 161 -10.20 -12.90 -8.42
N PRO A 162 -11.08 -13.35 -9.34
CA PRO A 162 -11.90 -12.44 -10.13
C PRO A 162 -12.75 -11.59 -9.20
N ALA A 163 -12.97 -10.31 -9.60
CA ALA A 163 -13.89 -9.45 -8.89
C ALA A 163 -15.26 -10.12 -8.77
N PRO A 164 -15.95 -9.98 -7.63
CA PRO A 164 -17.32 -10.50 -7.52
C PRO A 164 -18.15 -9.92 -8.65
N ALA A 165 -18.90 -10.78 -9.35
CA ALA A 165 -19.79 -10.36 -10.39
C ALA A 165 -20.73 -9.29 -9.82
N GLU A 166 -20.85 -8.15 -10.51
CA GLU A 166 -21.86 -7.16 -10.17
C GLU A 166 -23.21 -7.87 -10.13
N ALA A 167 -23.93 -7.69 -9.03
CA ALA A 167 -25.28 -8.22 -8.95
C ALA A 167 -26.08 -7.64 -10.13
N PRO A 168 -26.86 -8.47 -10.86
CA PRO A 168 -27.68 -7.96 -11.94
C PRO A 168 -28.57 -6.83 -11.41
N PRO A 169 -28.78 -5.77 -12.19
CA PRO A 169 -29.65 -4.70 -11.78
C PRO A 169 -30.99 -5.31 -11.37
N ALA A 170 -31.51 -4.85 -10.22
CA ALA A 170 -32.81 -5.31 -9.76
C ALA A 170 -33.80 -5.08 -10.91
N SER A 171 -34.45 -6.15 -11.39
CA SER A 171 -35.50 -6.03 -12.36
C SER A 171 -36.62 -5.23 -11.72
N ASP A 172 -36.88 -4.03 -12.24
CA ASP A 172 -38.11 -3.31 -11.92
C ASP A 172 -39.28 -4.19 -12.40
N SER A 173 -39.76 -5.00 -11.50
CA SER A 173 -41.05 -5.61 -11.69
C SER A 173 -42.09 -4.58 -11.27
N ALA A 174 -42.60 -3.91 -12.27
CA ALA A 174 -43.80 -3.11 -12.12
C ALA A 174 -45.00 -3.98 -11.69
#